data_f76f19052d0ca3882e987c6e30ae5f59
#
_entry.id   f76f19052d0ca3882e987c6e30ae5f59
#
_cell.length_a   1.000
_cell.length_b   1.000
_cell.length_c   1.000
_cell.angle_alpha   90.00
_cell.angle_beta   90.00
_cell.angle_gamma   90.00
#
_symmetry.space_group_name_H-M   'P 1'
#
loop_
_entity.id
_entity.type
_entity.pdbx_description
1 polymer ?
#
loop_
_entity_poly.entity_id
_entity_poly.type
_entity_poly.pdbx_seq_one_letter_code
_entity_poly.pdbx_strand_id
1 'polypeptide(L)'
;LQKPYELQPKFTHNDKTVKAITYVADFFIVYKDGNEVVIDTKGCPDSVAFLKRKLFWFKYPDVDYRWIVYSKIDGGWKEYEYVKKKRAERKRLKKEKEAREDI
;
A
#
# COMPACT_ATOMS: atom_id res chain seq x y z
N LEU A 1 13.26 5.62 11.29
CA LEU A 1 14.25 4.78 10.61
C LEU A 1 13.63 4.07 9.42
N GLN A 2 14.28 4.20 8.28
CA GLN A 2 13.89 3.48 7.06
C GLN A 2 14.73 2.22 6.94
N LYS A 3 14.07 1.12 6.57
CA LYS A 3 14.73 -0.16 6.34
C LYS A 3 14.42 -0.61 4.91
N PRO A 4 15.43 -0.91 4.09
CA PRO A 4 15.18 -1.46 2.76
C PRO A 4 14.80 -2.94 2.86
N TYR A 5 13.81 -3.34 2.05
CA TYR A 5 13.40 -4.73 1.89
C TYR A 5 13.69 -5.16 0.47
N GLU A 6 14.48 -6.21 0.31
CA GLU A 6 14.74 -6.77 -1.01
C GLU A 6 13.54 -7.60 -1.47
N LEU A 7 12.93 -7.19 -2.59
CA LEU A 7 11.79 -7.90 -3.19
C LEU A 7 12.25 -8.91 -4.23
N GLN A 8 13.31 -8.57 -4.95
CA GLN A 8 13.93 -9.43 -5.95
C GLN A 8 15.43 -9.19 -5.94
N PRO A 9 16.26 -10.26 -5.84
CA PRO A 9 17.70 -10.09 -5.84
C PRO A 9 18.22 -9.71 -7.23
N LYS A 10 19.41 -9.13 -7.25
CA LYS A 10 20.16 -8.90 -8.47
C LYS A 10 20.44 -10.25 -9.17
N PHE A 11 20.32 -10.29 -10.48
CA PHE A 11 20.60 -11.50 -11.25
C PHE A 11 21.13 -11.15 -12.65
N THR A 12 21.59 -12.15 -13.38
CA THR A 12 22.10 -11.99 -14.73
C THR A 12 21.18 -12.72 -15.70
N HIS A 13 20.83 -12.04 -16.79
CA HIS A 13 20.02 -12.61 -17.87
C HIS A 13 20.62 -12.19 -19.22
N ASN A 14 20.93 -13.17 -20.06
CA ASN A 14 21.55 -12.94 -21.36
C ASN A 14 22.79 -12.01 -21.27
N ASP A 15 23.70 -12.31 -20.34
CA ASP A 15 24.93 -11.56 -20.05
C ASP A 15 24.70 -10.12 -19.57
N LYS A 16 23.46 -9.76 -19.27
CA LYS A 16 23.12 -8.45 -18.71
C LYS A 16 22.78 -8.57 -17.22
N THR A 17 23.31 -7.65 -16.44
CA THR A 17 22.99 -7.57 -15.02
C THR A 17 21.64 -6.91 -14.85
N VAL A 18 20.70 -7.60 -14.16
CA VAL A 18 19.41 -7.05 -13.79
C VAL A 18 19.48 -6.65 -12.32
N LYS A 19 19.19 -5.37 -12.06
CA LYS A 19 19.29 -4.81 -10.71
C LYS A 19 18.22 -5.40 -9.78
N ALA A 20 18.55 -5.47 -8.50
CA ALA A 20 17.59 -5.87 -7.47
C ALA A 20 16.42 -4.88 -7.41
N ILE A 21 15.25 -5.40 -7.05
CA ILE A 21 14.09 -4.57 -6.73
C ILE A 21 14.02 -4.48 -5.22
N THR A 22 14.09 -3.25 -4.69
CA THR A 22 14.02 -2.99 -3.27
C THR A 22 12.81 -2.11 -2.96
N TYR A 23 12.35 -2.22 -1.72
CA TYR A 23 11.26 -1.40 -1.19
C TYR A 23 11.71 -0.75 0.11
N VAL A 24 11.49 0.56 0.22
CA VAL A 24 11.78 1.32 1.43
C VAL A 24 10.50 1.99 1.90
N ALA A 25 10.06 1.64 3.09
CA ALA A 25 8.86 2.21 3.69
C ALA A 25 9.18 3.54 4.40
N ASP A 26 8.14 4.36 4.62
CA ASP A 26 8.29 5.61 5.35
C ASP A 26 8.63 5.35 6.83
N PHE A 27 8.00 4.34 7.43
CA PHE A 27 8.19 4.03 8.85
C PHE A 27 8.40 2.53 9.05
N PHE A 28 9.30 2.22 9.97
CA PHE A 28 9.59 0.85 10.38
C PHE A 28 9.63 0.81 11.91
N ILE A 29 8.82 -0.07 12.49
CA ILE A 29 8.68 -0.19 13.95
C ILE A 29 8.90 -1.64 14.34
N VAL A 30 9.75 -1.86 15.35
CA VAL A 30 9.94 -3.16 15.96
C VAL A 30 9.42 -3.10 17.39
N TYR A 31 8.44 -3.94 17.71
CA TYR A 31 7.93 -4.06 19.07
C TYR A 31 8.84 -4.91 19.93
N LYS A 32 8.64 -4.85 21.25
CA LYS A 32 9.44 -5.60 22.23
C LYS A 32 9.37 -7.12 22.04
N ASP A 33 8.28 -7.62 21.48
CA ASP A 33 8.09 -9.05 21.17
C ASP A 33 8.77 -9.49 19.87
N GLY A 34 9.45 -8.58 19.18
CA GLY A 34 10.14 -8.86 17.92
C GLY A 34 9.28 -8.71 16.68
N ASN A 35 7.98 -8.42 16.81
CA ASN A 35 7.12 -8.19 15.67
C ASN A 35 7.48 -6.88 14.96
N GLU A 36 7.52 -6.94 13.63
CA GLU A 36 7.81 -5.79 12.78
C GLU A 36 6.52 -5.24 12.17
N VAL A 37 6.39 -3.92 12.22
CA VAL A 37 5.30 -3.20 11.52
C VAL A 37 5.93 -2.24 10.54
N VAL A 38 5.51 -2.33 9.29
CA VAL A 38 5.97 -1.46 8.20
C VAL A 38 4.80 -0.60 7.76
N ILE A 39 4.97 0.71 7.80
CA ILE A 39 3.92 1.66 7.47
C ILE A 39 4.38 2.53 6.31
N ASP A 40 3.54 2.62 5.29
CA ASP A 40 3.77 3.50 4.16
C ASP A 40 2.57 4.43 3.98
N THR A 41 2.85 5.73 3.81
CA THR A 41 1.80 6.71 3.58
C THR A 41 1.57 6.83 2.07
N LYS A 42 0.30 6.64 1.66
CA LYS A 42 -0.07 6.68 0.24
C LYS A 42 -1.16 7.71 -0.02
N GLY A 43 -0.92 8.60 -0.97
CA GLY A 43 -1.97 9.48 -1.48
C GLY A 43 -2.75 8.79 -2.59
N CYS A 44 -2.05 8.49 -3.68
CA CYS A 44 -2.62 7.83 -4.86
C CYS A 44 -1.60 6.80 -5.37
N PRO A 45 -1.68 5.54 -4.89
CA PRO A 45 -0.71 4.52 -5.32
C PRO A 45 -0.87 4.18 -6.80
N ASP A 46 0.25 4.02 -7.48
CA ASP A 46 0.29 3.63 -8.88
C ASP A 46 0.45 2.11 -9.04
N SER A 47 0.54 1.65 -10.30
CA SER A 47 0.68 0.23 -10.61
C SER A 47 1.98 -0.37 -10.06
N VAL A 48 3.06 0.41 -10.03
CA VAL A 48 4.34 -0.02 -9.47
C VAL A 48 4.22 -0.24 -7.95
N ALA A 49 3.53 0.65 -7.25
CA ALA A 49 3.29 0.52 -5.82
C ALA A 49 2.50 -0.75 -5.49
N PHE A 50 1.45 -1.04 -6.26
CA PHE A 50 0.66 -2.27 -6.09
C PHE A 50 1.49 -3.53 -6.37
N LEU A 51 2.33 -3.49 -7.40
CA LEU A 51 3.21 -4.62 -7.71
C LEU A 51 4.19 -4.89 -6.58
N LYS A 52 4.85 -3.83 -6.08
CA LYS A 52 5.79 -3.96 -4.95
C LYS A 52 5.09 -4.48 -3.69
N ARG A 53 3.86 -4.04 -3.41
CA ARG A 53 3.08 -4.53 -2.28
C ARG A 53 2.83 -6.03 -2.40
N LYS A 54 2.44 -6.51 -3.57
CA LYS A 54 2.22 -7.93 -3.83
C LYS A 54 3.49 -8.74 -3.60
N LEU A 55 4.63 -8.28 -4.12
CA LEU A 55 5.93 -8.93 -3.94
C LEU A 55 6.35 -8.93 -2.48
N PHE A 56 6.09 -7.85 -1.75
CA PHE A 56 6.37 -7.75 -0.33
C PHE A 56 5.58 -8.79 0.47
N TRP A 57 4.28 -8.89 0.24
CA TRP A 57 3.42 -9.87 0.90
C TRP A 57 3.90 -11.31 0.66
N PHE A 58 4.34 -11.59 -0.54
CA PHE A 58 4.85 -12.92 -0.89
C PHE A 58 6.15 -13.25 -0.15
N LYS A 59 7.09 -12.30 -0.14
CA LYS A 59 8.43 -12.54 0.42
C LYS A 59 8.48 -12.38 1.94
N TYR A 60 7.67 -11.50 2.50
CA TYR A 60 7.67 -11.19 3.94
C TYR A 60 6.27 -11.36 4.55
N PRO A 61 5.72 -12.59 4.55
CA PRO A 61 4.33 -12.80 4.98
C PRO A 61 4.10 -12.55 6.47
N ASP A 62 5.15 -12.59 7.28
CA ASP A 62 5.04 -12.42 8.73
C ASP A 62 5.19 -10.96 9.18
N VAL A 63 5.48 -10.05 8.26
CA VAL A 63 5.62 -8.62 8.57
C VAL A 63 4.25 -7.95 8.44
N ASP A 64 3.88 -7.18 9.46
CA ASP A 64 2.66 -6.39 9.42
C ASP A 64 2.91 -5.16 8.53
N TYR A 65 2.41 -5.20 7.31
CA TYR A 65 2.60 -4.16 6.30
C TYR A 65 1.31 -3.39 6.12
N ARG A 66 1.37 -2.08 6.37
CA ARG A 66 0.19 -1.21 6.32
C ARG A 66 0.39 -0.03 5.39
N TRP A 67 -0.59 0.21 4.54
CA TRP A 67 -0.72 1.44 3.78
C TRP A 67 -1.70 2.35 4.50
N ILE A 68 -1.27 3.59 4.77
CA ILE A 68 -2.07 4.58 5.48
C ILE A 68 -2.23 5.80 4.59
N VAL A 69 -3.44 6.34 4.57
CA VAL A 69 -3.77 7.52 3.78
C VAL A 69 -4.50 8.53 4.66
N TYR A 70 -4.23 9.81 4.43
CA TYR A 70 -4.97 10.88 5.10
C TYR A 70 -6.25 11.16 4.33
N SER A 71 -7.39 11.08 5.00
CA SER A 71 -8.69 11.40 4.42
C SER A 71 -9.50 12.22 5.43
N LYS A 72 -9.61 13.51 5.16
CA LYS A 72 -10.32 14.44 6.03
C LYS A 72 -11.80 14.03 6.21
N ILE A 73 -12.44 13.62 5.12
CA ILE A 73 -13.85 13.22 5.13
C ILE A 73 -14.10 11.94 5.94
N ASP A 74 -13.08 11.07 6.07
CA ASP A 74 -13.20 9.80 6.79
C ASP A 74 -12.60 9.86 8.19
N GLY A 75 -12.20 11.05 8.66
CA GLY A 75 -11.73 11.28 10.02
C GLY A 75 -10.22 11.33 10.18
N GLY A 76 -9.45 11.53 9.13
CA GLY A 76 -7.99 11.72 9.16
C GLY A 76 -7.22 10.53 8.65
N TRP A 77 -6.21 10.07 9.40
CA TRP A 77 -5.36 8.94 9.01
C TRP A 77 -6.10 7.62 9.15
N LYS A 78 -6.25 6.91 8.04
CA LYS A 78 -6.96 5.62 7.96
C LYS A 78 -6.18 4.65 7.08
N GLU A 79 -6.43 3.35 7.23
CA GLU A 79 -5.87 2.35 6.33
C GLU A 79 -6.40 2.54 4.90
N TYR A 80 -5.53 2.31 3.93
CA TYR A 80 -5.84 2.52 2.50
C TYR A 80 -7.10 1.75 2.07
N GLU A 81 -7.22 0.49 2.46
CA GLU A 81 -8.37 -0.35 2.07
C GLU A 81 -9.69 0.19 2.62
N TYR A 82 -9.66 0.72 3.84
CA TYR A 82 -10.83 1.35 4.46
C TYR A 82 -11.29 2.57 3.64
N VAL A 83 -10.36 3.46 3.30
CA VAL A 83 -10.68 4.68 2.55
C VAL A 83 -11.14 4.36 1.14
N LYS A 84 -10.51 3.38 0.49
CA LYS A 84 -10.91 2.88 -0.83
C LYS A 84 -12.36 2.40 -0.84
N LYS A 85 -12.73 1.62 0.17
CA LYS A 85 -14.11 1.13 0.35
C LYS A 85 -15.10 2.27 0.56
N LYS A 86 -14.75 3.24 1.41
CA LYS A 86 -15.60 4.40 1.68
C LYS A 86 -15.79 5.28 0.44
N ARG A 87 -14.74 5.48 -0.34
CA ARG A 87 -14.82 6.23 -1.61
C ARG A 87 -15.76 5.54 -2.60
N ALA A 88 -15.68 4.22 -2.70
CA ALA A 88 -16.55 3.43 -3.58
C ALA A 88 -18.02 3.52 -3.14
N GLU A 89 -18.30 3.46 -1.84
CA GLU A 89 -19.64 3.61 -1.28
C GLU A 89 -20.23 4.99 -1.59
N ARG A 90 -19.43 6.06 -1.39
CA ARG A 90 -19.87 7.44 -1.70
C ARG A 90 -20.20 7.62 -3.17
N LYS A 91 -19.37 7.06 -4.04
CA LYS A 91 -19.58 7.12 -5.49
C LYS A 91 -20.88 6.41 -5.90
N ARG A 92 -21.13 5.24 -5.32
CA ARG A 92 -22.35 4.48 -5.57
C ARG A 92 -23.60 5.24 -5.12
N LEU A 93 -23.57 5.79 -3.89
CA LEU A 93 -24.69 6.57 -3.35
C LEU A 93 -24.96 7.82 -4.17
N LYS A 94 -23.92 8.48 -4.66
CA LYS A 94 -24.05 9.65 -5.53
C LYS A 94 -24.76 9.28 -6.84
N LYS A 95 -24.37 8.17 -7.46
CA LYS A 95 -25.00 7.69 -8.70
C LYS A 95 -26.46 7.33 -8.49
N GLU A 96 -26.81 6.69 -7.38
CA GLU A 96 -28.18 6.34 -7.04
C GLU A 96 -29.03 7.59 -6.84
N LYS A 97 -28.48 8.62 -6.17
CA LYS A 97 -29.16 9.90 -5.96
C LYS A 97 -29.42 10.61 -7.28
N GLU A 98 -28.42 10.68 -8.17
CA GLU A 98 -28.56 11.29 -9.49
C GLU A 98 -29.60 10.57 -10.34
N ALA A 99 -29.65 9.24 -10.30
CA ALA A 99 -30.65 8.45 -11.00
C ALA A 99 -32.08 8.75 -10.51
N ARG A 100 -32.25 8.97 -9.19
CA ARG A 100 -33.57 9.34 -8.62
C ARG A 100 -33.99 10.75 -9.03
N GLU A 101 -33.06 11.67 -9.15
CA GLU A 101 -33.34 13.06 -9.53
C GLU A 101 -33.74 13.20 -11.00
N ASP A 102 -33.34 12.25 -11.84
CA ASP A 102 -33.63 12.24 -13.28
C ASP A 102 -35.02 11.67 -13.63
N ILE A 103 -35.82 11.30 -12.66
CA ILE A 103 -37.17 10.74 -12.87
C ILE A 103 -38.25 11.85 -12.86
#